data_e27abd8d1115352f2d221d3cd6e78e12
#
_entry.id   e27abd8d1115352f2d221d3cd6e78e12
#
_cell.length_a   1.000
_cell.length_b   1.000
_cell.length_c   1.000
_cell.angle_alpha   90.00
_cell.angle_beta   90.00
_cell.angle_gamma   90.00
#
_symmetry.space_group_name_H-M   'P 1'
#
loop_
_entity.id
_entity.type
_entity.pdbx_description
1 polymer ?
#
loop_
_entity_poly.entity_id
_entity_poly.type
_entity_poly.pdbx_seq_one_letter_code
_entity_poly.pdbx_strand_id
1 'polypeptide(L)'
;MTEHLDVLIVGAGISGISAAYHLQKRCPNKTYAILENRAQLGGTWDLFRYPGIRSDSDMYTLGFAFKPWTEAKAIADGPSIIRYLKETVSEFGIDQHIRYQQQVSKASWSSETQLWTVEVIREGQTEAVLMTCNFLLSCSGYYNYDAGYTPDFEGAEQFKGQLVHPQFWPEDLDYKDKKVVVIGSGATAVTLLPSLAEQAAHVTMLQRSPTYIASLPSVDPFIKFLRRGLSERLVHPIARWKNILYGRYLFWFLKKYPLKAKDHLVNEVRSAIGEHCDVDTHFTPSYKPWDQRLCLVPDGDLFEAIKQGKASVVTDHIDCFTETGLKLKSGKALDADLIVTATGLDMRIGGGIEISIDGEVVKQHDLWTYKGMMLSDIPNHAFAMGYSNASWTLKIDLTCEYVCRLLNYMDKNNFKQCTPKTQGAVLEEEPLMNLNSGYIERAKEQLPKQASTKPWKLNQNYLLDKLILGYSKVNDNTMIFK
;
A
#
# COMPACT_ATOMS: atom_id res chain seq x y z
N MET A 1 -18.21 -29.30 -14.46
CA MET A 1 -19.16 -28.23 -14.06
C MET A 1 -18.33 -27.04 -13.60
N THR A 2 -18.63 -25.84 -14.10
CA THR A 2 -17.98 -24.62 -13.66
C THR A 2 -18.40 -24.31 -12.23
N GLU A 3 -17.44 -24.08 -11.33
CA GLU A 3 -17.71 -23.73 -9.94
C GLU A 3 -18.34 -22.34 -9.87
N HIS A 4 -19.38 -22.19 -9.03
CA HIS A 4 -20.08 -20.92 -8.81
C HIS A 4 -19.97 -20.49 -7.35
N LEU A 5 -19.72 -19.21 -7.11
CA LEU A 5 -19.66 -18.58 -5.78
C LEU A 5 -20.50 -17.30 -5.75
N ASP A 6 -21.02 -16.94 -4.59
CA ASP A 6 -21.68 -15.64 -4.44
C ASP A 6 -20.69 -14.48 -4.55
N VAL A 7 -19.52 -14.61 -3.91
CA VAL A 7 -18.48 -13.58 -3.92
C VAL A 7 -17.12 -14.20 -4.21
N LEU A 8 -16.41 -13.67 -5.17
CA LEU A 8 -15.02 -14.01 -5.42
C LEU A 8 -14.11 -12.84 -5.00
N ILE A 9 -13.19 -13.11 -4.08
CA ILE A 9 -12.19 -12.14 -3.60
C ILE A 9 -10.86 -12.43 -4.31
N VAL A 10 -10.23 -11.41 -4.86
CA VAL A 10 -8.92 -11.54 -5.51
C VAL A 10 -7.84 -10.93 -4.64
N GLY A 11 -6.93 -11.77 -4.14
CA GLY A 11 -5.80 -11.42 -3.28
C GLY A 11 -6.02 -11.71 -1.80
N ALA A 12 -5.08 -12.45 -1.18
CA ALA A 12 -5.04 -12.80 0.25
C ALA A 12 -4.11 -11.88 1.06
N GLY A 13 -3.99 -10.62 0.66
CA GLY A 13 -3.35 -9.57 1.44
C GLY A 13 -4.27 -9.07 2.56
N ILE A 14 -3.83 -8.03 3.27
CA ILE A 14 -4.58 -7.42 4.38
C ILE A 14 -6.01 -7.04 3.98
N SER A 15 -6.24 -6.61 2.73
CA SER A 15 -7.55 -6.21 2.22
C SER A 15 -8.49 -7.41 2.02
N GLY A 16 -8.00 -8.50 1.43
CA GLY A 16 -8.82 -9.71 1.20
C GLY A 16 -9.18 -10.43 2.50
N ILE A 17 -8.27 -10.44 3.47
CA ILE A 17 -8.52 -10.98 4.81
C ILE A 17 -9.61 -10.17 5.52
N SER A 18 -9.56 -8.82 5.46
CA SER A 18 -10.62 -7.97 5.99
C SER A 18 -11.96 -8.23 5.30
N ALA A 19 -11.96 -8.37 3.96
CA ALA A 19 -13.16 -8.64 3.19
C ALA A 19 -13.82 -9.98 3.59
N ALA A 20 -13.02 -11.03 3.74
CA ALA A 20 -13.49 -12.34 4.18
C ALA A 20 -14.15 -12.28 5.57
N TYR A 21 -13.47 -11.63 6.53
CA TYR A 21 -14.05 -11.45 7.88
C TYR A 21 -15.40 -10.74 7.83
N HIS A 22 -15.49 -9.62 7.10
CA HIS A 22 -16.74 -8.86 7.03
C HIS A 22 -17.85 -9.66 6.32
N LEU A 23 -17.55 -10.43 5.27
CA LEU A 23 -18.49 -11.32 4.61
C LEU A 23 -19.01 -12.39 5.56
N GLN A 24 -18.14 -13.13 6.25
CA GLN A 24 -18.54 -14.13 7.23
C GLN A 24 -19.44 -13.54 8.32
N LYS A 25 -19.12 -12.34 8.79
CA LYS A 25 -19.84 -11.70 9.89
C LYS A 25 -21.18 -11.10 9.48
N ARG A 26 -21.28 -10.53 8.26
CA ARG A 26 -22.41 -9.70 7.84
C ARG A 26 -23.25 -10.32 6.72
N CYS A 27 -22.71 -11.32 6.01
CA CYS A 27 -23.34 -12.04 4.92
C CYS A 27 -23.11 -13.56 5.08
N PRO A 28 -23.47 -14.18 6.23
CA PRO A 28 -23.08 -15.55 6.58
C PRO A 28 -23.63 -16.63 5.64
N ASN A 29 -24.65 -16.31 4.86
CA ASN A 29 -25.26 -17.25 3.92
C ASN A 29 -24.62 -17.22 2.53
N LYS A 30 -23.64 -16.35 2.29
CA LYS A 30 -22.97 -16.25 0.99
C LYS A 30 -21.71 -17.12 0.94
N THR A 31 -21.63 -17.89 -0.13
CA THR A 31 -20.41 -18.63 -0.47
C THR A 31 -19.33 -17.70 -1.00
N TYR A 32 -18.08 -17.91 -0.61
CA TYR A 32 -16.97 -17.14 -1.12
C TYR A 32 -15.68 -17.94 -1.17
N ALA A 33 -14.74 -17.48 -2.00
CA ALA A 33 -13.33 -17.89 -1.98
C ALA A 33 -12.43 -16.68 -2.15
N ILE A 34 -11.19 -16.82 -1.68
CA ILE A 34 -10.10 -15.87 -1.93
C ILE A 34 -9.11 -16.55 -2.87
N LEU A 35 -8.84 -15.96 -4.03
CA LEU A 35 -7.81 -16.43 -4.94
C LEU A 35 -6.54 -15.62 -4.72
N GLU A 36 -5.45 -16.32 -4.40
CA GLU A 36 -4.14 -15.70 -4.18
C GLU A 36 -3.15 -16.26 -5.21
N ASN A 37 -2.49 -15.33 -5.92
CA ASN A 37 -1.50 -15.70 -6.94
C ASN A 37 -0.24 -16.36 -6.33
N ARG A 38 0.15 -15.95 -5.14
CA ARG A 38 1.36 -16.42 -4.46
C ARG A 38 1.11 -17.71 -3.67
N ALA A 39 2.20 -18.36 -3.25
CA ALA A 39 2.15 -19.55 -2.42
C ALA A 39 1.75 -19.26 -0.96
N GLN A 40 1.76 -18.00 -0.53
CA GLN A 40 1.45 -17.57 0.83
C GLN A 40 0.57 -16.32 0.85
N LEU A 41 -0.21 -16.19 1.94
CA LEU A 41 -0.95 -14.96 2.24
C LEU A 41 0.00 -13.82 2.65
N GLY A 42 -0.49 -12.59 2.60
CA GLY A 42 0.20 -11.42 3.12
C GLY A 42 0.36 -10.27 2.13
N GLY A 43 0.24 -10.55 0.82
CA GLY A 43 0.33 -9.55 -0.22
C GLY A 43 1.65 -8.79 -0.16
N THR A 44 1.61 -7.48 -0.02
CA THR A 44 2.80 -6.60 0.10
C THR A 44 3.78 -7.07 1.18
N TRP A 45 3.30 -7.56 2.31
CA TRP A 45 4.13 -7.99 3.44
C TRP A 45 4.83 -9.33 3.20
N ASP A 46 4.32 -10.17 2.31
CA ASP A 46 5.00 -11.37 1.84
C ASP A 46 5.90 -11.10 0.63
N LEU A 47 5.56 -10.11 -0.21
CA LEU A 47 6.35 -9.74 -1.38
C LEU A 47 7.71 -9.15 -1.00
N PHE A 48 7.71 -8.15 -0.11
CA PHE A 48 8.92 -7.44 0.28
C PHE A 48 9.61 -8.14 1.44
N ARG A 49 10.86 -8.58 1.22
CA ARG A 49 11.67 -9.33 2.18
C ARG A 49 13.03 -8.70 2.45
N TYR A 50 13.24 -7.48 1.99
CA TYR A 50 14.49 -6.77 2.22
C TYR A 50 14.71 -6.48 3.71
N PRO A 51 15.99 -6.38 4.18
CA PRO A 51 16.31 -6.12 5.57
C PRO A 51 15.64 -4.88 6.12
N GLY A 52 15.06 -4.99 7.31
CA GLY A 52 14.40 -3.88 7.98
C GLY A 52 13.01 -3.53 7.47
N ILE A 53 12.43 -4.28 6.52
CA ILE A 53 11.05 -4.06 6.05
C ILE A 53 10.10 -3.86 7.23
N ARG A 54 9.39 -2.75 7.25
CA ARG A 54 8.48 -2.34 8.32
C ARG A 54 7.35 -1.46 7.79
N SER A 55 6.29 -1.34 8.58
CA SER A 55 5.21 -0.41 8.30
C SER A 55 5.65 1.03 8.55
N ASP A 56 5.18 1.96 7.73
CA ASP A 56 5.20 3.41 7.96
C ASP A 56 3.96 3.91 8.72
N SER A 57 3.05 3.00 9.05
CA SER A 57 1.85 3.25 9.85
C SER A 57 1.88 2.45 11.14
N ASP A 58 1.31 3.01 12.21
CA ASP A 58 1.16 2.28 13.46
C ASP A 58 0.17 1.11 13.34
N MET A 59 0.42 0.03 14.05
CA MET A 59 -0.40 -1.18 14.00
C MET A 59 -1.77 -1.03 14.69
N TYR A 60 -1.99 -0.02 15.50
CA TYR A 60 -3.33 0.24 16.06
C TYR A 60 -4.30 0.74 15.00
N THR A 61 -3.78 1.36 13.93
CA THR A 61 -4.56 1.82 12.78
C THR A 61 -4.39 0.95 11.55
N LEU A 62 -3.22 0.33 11.33
CA LEU A 62 -2.99 -0.63 10.24
C LEU A 62 -3.60 -2.00 10.55
N GLY A 63 -3.59 -2.45 11.80
CA GLY A 63 -4.29 -3.66 12.23
C GLY A 63 -5.81 -3.53 12.04
N PHE A 64 -6.48 -4.66 12.01
CA PHE A 64 -7.94 -4.71 11.86
C PHE A 64 -8.66 -4.14 13.08
N ALA A 65 -9.82 -3.50 12.86
CA ALA A 65 -10.65 -3.02 13.94
C ALA A 65 -11.19 -4.16 14.84
N PHE A 66 -11.34 -5.34 14.26
CA PHE A 66 -11.90 -6.52 14.93
C PHE A 66 -10.85 -7.42 15.61
N LYS A 67 -9.55 -7.24 15.30
CA LYS A 67 -8.44 -7.97 15.94
C LYS A 67 -7.40 -7.00 16.50
N PRO A 68 -7.31 -6.89 17.83
CA PRO A 68 -6.34 -6.01 18.49
C PRO A 68 -4.89 -6.36 18.15
N TRP A 69 -4.06 -5.35 17.98
CA TRP A 69 -2.61 -5.49 17.99
C TRP A 69 -2.11 -5.49 19.43
N THR A 70 -1.49 -6.59 19.85
CA THR A 70 -1.09 -6.80 21.25
C THR A 70 0.41 -6.68 21.48
N GLU A 71 1.23 -6.65 20.43
CA GLU A 71 2.67 -6.50 20.58
C GLU A 71 3.06 -5.10 21.06
N ALA A 72 4.28 -4.99 21.62
CA ALA A 72 4.75 -3.75 22.24
C ALA A 72 5.04 -2.65 21.21
N LYS A 73 5.65 -3.03 20.06
CA LYS A 73 5.99 -2.09 19.00
C LYS A 73 4.75 -1.69 18.21
N ALA A 74 4.47 -0.41 18.15
CA ALA A 74 3.41 0.16 17.31
C ALA A 74 3.82 0.17 15.84
N ILE A 75 5.10 0.44 15.56
CA ILE A 75 5.68 0.34 14.22
C ILE A 75 6.26 -1.07 14.08
N ALA A 76 5.54 -1.93 13.37
CA ALA A 76 5.88 -3.35 13.26
C ALA A 76 6.74 -3.65 12.01
N ASP A 77 7.64 -4.63 12.16
CA ASP A 77 8.35 -5.22 11.04
C ASP A 77 7.46 -6.16 10.20
N GLY A 78 7.90 -6.44 8.97
CA GLY A 78 7.18 -7.30 8.04
C GLY A 78 6.85 -8.69 8.60
N PRO A 79 7.81 -9.41 9.21
CA PRO A 79 7.55 -10.72 9.84
C PRO A 79 6.46 -10.68 10.93
N SER A 80 6.44 -9.64 11.77
CA SER A 80 5.41 -9.47 12.78
C SER A 80 4.02 -9.21 12.17
N ILE A 81 3.95 -8.45 11.08
CA ILE A 81 2.71 -8.23 10.35
C ILE A 81 2.22 -9.54 9.71
N ILE A 82 3.09 -10.32 9.08
CA ILE A 82 2.74 -11.62 8.50
C ILE A 82 2.23 -12.57 9.59
N ARG A 83 2.87 -12.63 10.76
CA ARG A 83 2.40 -13.43 11.90
C ARG A 83 1.00 -13.01 12.32
N TYR A 84 0.76 -11.71 12.49
CA TYR A 84 -0.55 -11.17 12.81
C TYR A 84 -1.63 -11.54 11.79
N LEU A 85 -1.32 -11.49 10.48
CA LEU A 85 -2.24 -11.90 9.42
C LEU A 85 -2.53 -13.40 9.46
N LYS A 86 -1.51 -14.25 9.65
CA LYS A 86 -1.67 -15.71 9.79
C LYS A 86 -2.52 -16.07 11.00
N GLU A 87 -2.27 -15.44 12.14
CA GLU A 87 -3.11 -15.61 13.34
C GLU A 87 -4.55 -15.16 13.11
N THR A 88 -4.77 -14.06 12.39
CA THR A 88 -6.11 -13.58 12.05
C THR A 88 -6.86 -14.57 11.19
N VAL A 89 -6.22 -15.08 10.15
CA VAL A 89 -6.80 -16.04 9.22
C VAL A 89 -7.19 -17.34 9.95
N SER A 90 -6.31 -17.84 10.82
CA SER A 90 -6.57 -19.06 11.62
C SER A 90 -7.67 -18.84 12.66
N GLU A 91 -7.64 -17.71 13.40
CA GLU A 91 -8.62 -17.41 14.44
C GLU A 91 -10.06 -17.32 13.91
N PHE A 92 -10.22 -16.78 12.70
CA PHE A 92 -11.54 -16.59 12.08
C PHE A 92 -11.88 -17.67 11.05
N GLY A 93 -11.06 -18.73 10.89
CA GLY A 93 -11.32 -19.82 9.94
C GLY A 93 -11.35 -19.36 8.48
N ILE A 94 -10.59 -18.32 8.14
CA ILE A 94 -10.53 -17.79 6.78
C ILE A 94 -9.62 -18.64 5.89
N ASP A 95 -8.66 -19.36 6.47
CA ASP A 95 -7.68 -20.22 5.81
C ASP A 95 -8.30 -21.23 4.86
N GLN A 96 -9.40 -21.87 5.26
CA GLN A 96 -10.15 -22.84 4.44
C GLN A 96 -10.74 -22.24 3.16
N HIS A 97 -10.83 -20.92 3.05
CA HIS A 97 -11.36 -20.21 1.88
C HIS A 97 -10.28 -19.61 0.99
N ILE A 98 -9.00 -19.67 1.39
CA ILE A 98 -7.89 -19.17 0.59
C ILE A 98 -7.40 -20.28 -0.35
N ARG A 99 -7.31 -19.95 -1.62
CA ARG A 99 -6.76 -20.81 -2.68
C ARG A 99 -5.49 -20.16 -3.21
N TYR A 100 -4.38 -20.73 -2.83
CA TYR A 100 -3.06 -20.25 -3.23
C TYR A 100 -2.70 -20.67 -4.65
N GLN A 101 -1.73 -19.98 -5.25
CA GLN A 101 -1.19 -20.28 -6.57
C GLN A 101 -2.29 -20.28 -7.66
N GLN A 102 -3.22 -19.36 -7.53
CA GLN A 102 -4.34 -19.17 -8.45
C GLN A 102 -4.40 -17.70 -8.88
N GLN A 103 -3.90 -17.44 -10.09
CA GLN A 103 -3.87 -16.12 -10.68
C GLN A 103 -5.15 -15.87 -11.48
N VAL A 104 -5.85 -14.81 -11.13
CA VAL A 104 -6.95 -14.30 -11.97
C VAL A 104 -6.35 -13.48 -13.10
N SER A 105 -6.55 -13.92 -14.33
CA SER A 105 -6.05 -13.25 -15.55
C SER A 105 -7.11 -12.37 -16.20
N LYS A 106 -8.38 -12.84 -16.18
CA LYS A 106 -9.50 -12.17 -16.84
C LYS A 106 -10.79 -12.31 -16.05
N ALA A 107 -11.64 -11.28 -16.10
CA ALA A 107 -12.98 -11.29 -15.55
C ALA A 107 -13.96 -10.68 -16.56
N SER A 108 -14.95 -11.46 -16.96
CA SER A 108 -15.93 -11.11 -17.99
C SER A 108 -17.33 -11.09 -17.40
N TRP A 109 -18.01 -9.95 -17.47
CA TRP A 109 -19.40 -9.81 -17.09
C TRP A 109 -20.33 -10.11 -18.24
N SER A 110 -21.38 -10.87 -18.00
CA SER A 110 -22.49 -11.06 -18.93
C SER A 110 -23.76 -10.40 -18.38
N SER A 111 -24.30 -9.43 -19.09
CA SER A 111 -25.56 -8.78 -18.76
C SER A 111 -26.78 -9.69 -18.95
N GLU A 112 -26.67 -10.72 -19.76
CA GLU A 112 -27.71 -11.74 -19.98
C GLU A 112 -27.86 -12.64 -18.76
N THR A 113 -26.72 -13.20 -18.28
CA THR A 113 -26.73 -14.13 -17.13
C THR A 113 -26.61 -13.40 -15.80
N GLN A 114 -26.20 -12.13 -15.81
CA GLN A 114 -25.88 -11.30 -14.63
C GLN A 114 -24.81 -11.94 -13.72
N LEU A 115 -23.78 -12.53 -14.35
CA LEU A 115 -22.68 -13.20 -13.68
C LEU A 115 -21.33 -12.73 -14.22
N TRP A 116 -20.35 -12.77 -13.35
CA TRP A 116 -18.93 -12.74 -13.71
C TRP A 116 -18.47 -14.15 -14.06
N THR A 117 -17.77 -14.30 -15.17
CA THR A 117 -16.93 -15.46 -15.50
C THR A 117 -15.47 -15.05 -15.33
N VAL A 118 -14.74 -15.79 -14.51
CA VAL A 118 -13.36 -15.48 -14.13
C VAL A 118 -12.45 -16.59 -14.63
N GLU A 119 -11.41 -16.19 -15.37
CA GLU A 119 -10.35 -17.09 -15.85
C GLU A 119 -9.23 -17.14 -14.82
N VAL A 120 -8.96 -18.34 -14.32
CA VAL A 120 -7.98 -18.60 -13.26
C VAL A 120 -6.87 -19.50 -13.77
N ILE A 121 -5.65 -19.00 -13.78
CA ILE A 121 -4.45 -19.76 -14.13
C ILE A 121 -3.90 -20.35 -12.84
N ARG A 122 -3.76 -21.68 -12.77
CA ARG A 122 -3.13 -22.37 -11.65
C ARG A 122 -1.65 -22.58 -11.92
N GLU A 123 -0.83 -22.49 -10.89
CA GLU A 123 0.61 -22.73 -11.06
C GLU A 123 0.88 -24.09 -11.71
N GLY A 124 1.79 -24.09 -12.70
CA GLY A 124 2.12 -25.27 -13.50
C GLY A 124 1.08 -25.68 -14.54
N GLN A 125 0.00 -24.92 -14.71
CA GLN A 125 -1.02 -25.14 -15.75
C GLN A 125 -1.00 -24.01 -16.79
N THR A 126 -1.14 -24.37 -18.05
CA THR A 126 -1.25 -23.41 -19.16
C THR A 126 -2.70 -23.08 -19.50
N GLU A 127 -3.62 -23.97 -19.17
CA GLU A 127 -5.04 -23.79 -19.42
C GLU A 127 -5.72 -23.13 -18.23
N ALA A 128 -6.50 -22.08 -18.51
CA ALA A 128 -7.28 -21.40 -17.49
C ALA A 128 -8.51 -22.24 -17.07
N VAL A 129 -8.74 -22.28 -15.78
CA VAL A 129 -9.98 -22.83 -15.21
C VAL A 129 -11.00 -21.72 -15.09
N LEU A 130 -12.24 -21.99 -15.54
CA LEU A 130 -13.33 -21.03 -15.43
C LEU A 130 -14.07 -21.18 -14.09
N MET A 131 -14.32 -20.06 -13.46
CA MET A 131 -15.19 -19.93 -12.29
C MET A 131 -16.25 -18.87 -12.56
N THR A 132 -17.38 -18.94 -11.88
CA THR A 132 -18.40 -17.88 -11.95
C THR A 132 -18.69 -17.31 -10.58
N CYS A 133 -19.04 -16.01 -10.52
CA CYS A 133 -19.53 -15.42 -9.28
C CYS A 133 -20.56 -14.33 -9.54
N ASN A 134 -21.37 -14.04 -8.51
CA ASN A 134 -22.34 -12.95 -8.54
C ASN A 134 -21.66 -11.59 -8.32
N PHE A 135 -20.64 -11.54 -7.48
CA PHE A 135 -19.93 -10.30 -7.14
C PHE A 135 -18.42 -10.54 -7.12
N LEU A 136 -17.67 -9.63 -7.75
CA LEU A 136 -16.20 -9.66 -7.78
C LEU A 136 -15.63 -8.56 -6.88
N LEU A 137 -14.78 -8.96 -5.93
CA LEU A 137 -14.11 -8.02 -5.00
C LEU A 137 -12.59 -8.06 -5.20
N SER A 138 -12.04 -7.05 -5.87
CA SER A 138 -10.62 -6.94 -6.16
C SER A 138 -9.84 -6.40 -4.96
N CYS A 139 -9.07 -7.27 -4.31
CA CYS A 139 -8.19 -6.98 -3.18
C CYS A 139 -6.69 -7.18 -3.55
N SER A 140 -6.37 -7.12 -4.83
CA SER A 140 -5.04 -7.41 -5.40
C SER A 140 -3.97 -6.34 -5.13
N GLY A 141 -4.33 -5.25 -4.43
CA GLY A 141 -3.42 -4.13 -4.22
C GLY A 141 -3.22 -3.30 -5.50
N TYR A 142 -2.11 -2.55 -5.54
CA TYR A 142 -1.81 -1.65 -6.67
C TYR A 142 -0.35 -1.67 -7.11
N TYR A 143 0.47 -2.57 -6.56
CA TYR A 143 1.85 -2.77 -7.00
C TYR A 143 1.93 -3.87 -8.06
N ASN A 144 2.81 -3.64 -9.02
CA ASN A 144 3.22 -4.69 -9.94
C ASN A 144 4.14 -5.66 -9.21
N TYR A 145 3.73 -6.94 -9.10
CA TYR A 145 4.53 -7.95 -8.42
C TYR A 145 5.63 -8.54 -9.31
N ASP A 146 5.51 -8.35 -10.62
CA ASP A 146 6.44 -8.90 -11.60
C ASP A 146 7.64 -7.97 -11.85
N ALA A 147 7.49 -6.67 -11.55
CA ALA A 147 8.54 -5.68 -11.80
C ALA A 147 8.53 -4.55 -10.76
N GLY A 148 9.72 -4.14 -10.31
CA GLY A 148 9.95 -2.85 -9.68
C GLY A 148 10.40 -1.81 -10.71
N TYR A 149 10.41 -0.54 -10.32
CA TYR A 149 10.90 0.50 -11.21
C TYR A 149 12.40 0.72 -11.02
N THR A 150 13.17 0.42 -12.04
CA THR A 150 14.58 0.80 -12.14
C THR A 150 14.76 1.65 -13.39
N PRO A 151 15.26 2.90 -13.27
CA PRO A 151 15.66 3.69 -14.44
C PRO A 151 16.71 2.97 -15.25
N ASP A 152 16.79 3.28 -16.53
CA ASP A 152 17.93 2.89 -17.34
C ASP A 152 19.13 3.73 -16.94
N PHE A 153 20.17 3.08 -16.41
CA PHE A 153 21.40 3.72 -15.96
C PHE A 153 22.52 3.44 -16.95
N GLU A 154 23.12 4.49 -17.49
CA GLU A 154 24.25 4.37 -18.39
C GLU A 154 25.40 3.58 -17.73
N GLY A 155 25.89 2.54 -18.40
CA GLY A 155 27.00 1.70 -17.94
C GLY A 155 26.64 0.67 -16.85
N ALA A 156 25.36 0.45 -16.55
CA ALA A 156 24.97 -0.51 -15.51
C ALA A 156 25.47 -1.93 -15.78
N GLU A 157 25.60 -2.32 -17.02
CA GLU A 157 26.12 -3.61 -17.48
C GLU A 157 27.64 -3.79 -17.23
N GLN A 158 28.37 -2.69 -16.98
CA GLN A 158 29.82 -2.70 -16.71
C GLN A 158 30.12 -2.96 -15.24
N PHE A 159 29.14 -2.75 -14.36
CA PHE A 159 29.33 -2.90 -12.92
C PHE A 159 29.60 -4.37 -12.56
N LYS A 160 30.76 -4.62 -11.93
CA LYS A 160 31.21 -5.96 -11.56
C LYS A 160 30.69 -6.46 -10.20
N GLY A 161 30.09 -5.57 -9.41
CA GLY A 161 29.44 -5.92 -8.15
C GLY A 161 28.01 -6.44 -8.38
N GLN A 162 27.26 -6.54 -7.30
CA GLN A 162 25.87 -6.99 -7.34
C GLN A 162 24.90 -5.79 -7.48
N LEU A 163 23.93 -5.88 -8.37
CA LEU A 163 22.85 -4.91 -8.53
C LEU A 163 21.53 -5.58 -8.11
N VAL A 164 20.84 -5.02 -7.10
CA VAL A 164 19.63 -5.63 -6.53
C VAL A 164 18.51 -4.59 -6.44
N HIS A 165 17.30 -4.99 -6.87
CA HIS A 165 16.09 -4.22 -6.57
C HIS A 165 15.43 -4.76 -5.30
N PRO A 166 15.04 -3.91 -4.32
CA PRO A 166 14.50 -4.36 -3.02
C PRO A 166 13.27 -5.27 -3.10
N GLN A 167 12.47 -5.15 -4.15
CA GLN A 167 11.30 -6.01 -4.37
C GLN A 167 11.69 -7.48 -4.59
N PHE A 168 12.87 -7.74 -5.14
CA PHE A 168 13.39 -9.06 -5.45
C PHE A 168 14.65 -9.35 -4.63
N TRP A 169 14.59 -9.06 -3.33
CA TRP A 169 15.72 -9.26 -2.44
C TRP A 169 16.06 -10.74 -2.31
N PRO A 170 17.28 -11.17 -2.72
CA PRO A 170 17.72 -12.58 -2.55
C PRO A 170 17.88 -12.90 -1.06
N GLU A 171 17.35 -14.05 -0.62
CA GLU A 171 17.38 -14.45 0.79
C GLU A 171 18.81 -14.73 1.29
N ASP A 172 19.69 -15.15 0.39
CA ASP A 172 21.10 -15.49 0.64
C ASP A 172 22.08 -14.36 0.26
N LEU A 173 21.59 -13.14 0.03
CA LEU A 173 22.45 -12.02 -0.35
C LEU A 173 23.41 -11.66 0.78
N ASP A 174 24.70 -11.94 0.55
CA ASP A 174 25.77 -11.55 1.47
C ASP A 174 26.20 -10.09 1.21
N TYR A 175 26.04 -9.24 2.21
CA TYR A 175 26.50 -7.85 2.22
C TYR A 175 27.40 -7.51 3.41
N LYS A 176 27.81 -8.55 4.16
CA LYS A 176 28.70 -8.39 5.31
C LYS A 176 30.05 -7.83 4.86
N ASP A 177 30.54 -6.85 5.61
CA ASP A 177 31.83 -6.17 5.38
C ASP A 177 31.95 -5.53 3.97
N LYS A 178 30.84 -5.37 3.23
CA LYS A 178 30.80 -4.74 1.90
C LYS A 178 30.48 -3.26 1.94
N LYS A 179 30.95 -2.52 0.93
CA LYS A 179 30.48 -1.15 0.64
C LYS A 179 29.17 -1.22 -0.12
N VAL A 180 28.11 -0.69 0.45
CA VAL A 180 26.77 -0.71 -0.14
C VAL A 180 26.34 0.69 -0.54
N VAL A 181 25.84 0.86 -1.76
CA VAL A 181 25.18 2.10 -2.19
C VAL A 181 23.71 1.83 -2.38
N VAL A 182 22.84 2.57 -1.67
CA VAL A 182 21.40 2.53 -1.82
C VAL A 182 20.94 3.75 -2.63
N ILE A 183 20.47 3.54 -3.84
CA ILE A 183 19.98 4.61 -4.72
C ILE A 183 18.52 4.90 -4.41
N GLY A 184 18.24 6.06 -3.83
CA GLY A 184 16.90 6.52 -3.46
C GLY A 184 16.87 7.17 -2.08
N SER A 185 15.79 7.88 -1.78
CA SER A 185 15.53 8.54 -0.47
C SER A 185 14.11 8.29 0.05
N GLY A 186 13.37 7.37 -0.58
CA GLY A 186 12.02 7.01 -0.16
C GLY A 186 11.98 6.05 1.03
N ALA A 187 10.77 5.62 1.41
CA ALA A 187 10.55 4.73 2.55
C ALA A 187 11.45 3.47 2.53
N THR A 188 11.64 2.87 1.35
CA THR A 188 12.50 1.69 1.19
C THR A 188 13.96 2.01 1.52
N ALA A 189 14.51 3.11 1.00
CA ALA A 189 15.91 3.48 1.24
C ALA A 189 16.17 3.80 2.71
N VAL A 190 15.30 4.61 3.36
CA VAL A 190 15.45 4.97 4.77
C VAL A 190 15.24 3.79 5.72
N THR A 191 14.54 2.75 5.26
CA THR A 191 14.33 1.50 6.02
C THR A 191 15.53 0.55 5.87
N LEU A 192 16.05 0.41 4.65
CA LEU A 192 17.20 -0.46 4.34
C LEU A 192 18.48 0.02 5.03
N LEU A 193 18.76 1.32 4.99
CA LEU A 193 20.04 1.88 5.39
C LEU A 193 20.45 1.49 6.81
N PRO A 194 19.66 1.70 7.87
CA PRO A 194 20.05 1.29 9.22
C PRO A 194 20.24 -0.23 9.35
N SER A 195 19.41 -1.03 8.69
CA SER A 195 19.51 -2.50 8.77
C SER A 195 20.73 -3.04 8.03
N LEU A 196 21.09 -2.47 6.89
CA LEU A 196 22.30 -2.85 6.17
C LEU A 196 23.56 -2.41 6.95
N ALA A 197 23.52 -1.23 7.59
CA ALA A 197 24.63 -0.68 8.37
C ALA A 197 24.99 -1.52 9.61
N GLU A 198 24.16 -2.49 10.02
CA GLU A 198 24.50 -3.43 11.09
C GLU A 198 25.63 -4.37 10.70
N GLN A 199 25.72 -4.77 9.43
CA GLN A 199 26.64 -5.80 8.94
C GLN A 199 27.57 -5.31 7.83
N ALA A 200 27.16 -4.35 7.01
CA ALA A 200 27.99 -3.80 5.95
C ALA A 200 29.20 -3.01 6.51
N ALA A 201 30.28 -2.93 5.75
CA ALA A 201 31.41 -2.09 6.09
C ALA A 201 31.01 -0.61 6.11
N HIS A 202 30.22 -0.17 5.14
CA HIS A 202 29.63 1.16 5.06
C HIS A 202 28.44 1.19 4.11
N VAL A 203 27.40 1.97 4.43
CA VAL A 203 26.22 2.15 3.57
C VAL A 203 26.09 3.62 3.16
N THR A 204 26.08 3.89 1.86
CA THR A 204 25.83 5.23 1.32
C THR A 204 24.44 5.33 0.74
N MET A 205 23.61 6.24 1.27
CA MET A 205 22.35 6.62 0.64
C MET A 205 22.64 7.68 -0.44
N LEU A 206 22.48 7.30 -1.70
CA LEU A 206 22.59 8.22 -2.83
C LEU A 206 21.21 8.69 -3.24
N GLN A 207 20.94 9.98 -3.12
CA GLN A 207 19.66 10.58 -3.46
C GLN A 207 19.81 11.73 -4.45
N ARG A 208 18.84 11.86 -5.35
CA ARG A 208 18.77 13.00 -6.28
C ARG A 208 18.29 14.27 -5.59
N SER A 209 17.40 14.14 -4.62
CA SER A 209 16.83 15.22 -3.82
C SER A 209 16.45 14.71 -2.43
N PRO A 210 16.55 15.55 -1.38
CA PRO A 210 16.16 15.21 -0.03
C PRO A 210 14.68 14.84 0.10
N THR A 211 14.37 14.02 1.12
CA THR A 211 13.02 13.66 1.54
C THR A 211 12.81 14.10 2.99
N TYR A 212 11.58 14.50 3.36
CA TYR A 212 11.25 14.75 4.76
C TYR A 212 11.28 13.46 5.57
N ILE A 213 11.95 13.52 6.70
CA ILE A 213 12.06 12.41 7.64
C ILE A 213 11.48 12.86 8.99
N ALA A 214 10.68 12.00 9.60
CA ALA A 214 10.19 12.17 10.96
C ALA A 214 10.63 10.99 11.82
N SER A 215 11.11 11.24 13.03
CA SER A 215 11.40 10.20 14.01
C SER A 215 10.25 10.07 14.99
N LEU A 216 9.76 8.84 15.18
CA LEU A 216 8.75 8.53 16.19
C LEU A 216 9.19 7.30 17.00
N PRO A 217 8.82 7.22 18.28
CA PRO A 217 9.12 6.04 19.09
C PRO A 217 8.39 4.81 18.54
N SER A 218 9.11 3.69 18.41
CA SER A 218 8.53 2.41 17.99
C SER A 218 7.50 1.88 18.98
N VAL A 219 7.67 2.16 20.27
CA VAL A 219 6.74 1.82 21.34
C VAL A 219 6.03 3.08 21.80
N ASP A 220 4.72 3.12 21.70
CA ASP A 220 3.91 4.25 22.19
C ASP A 220 3.90 4.29 23.72
N PRO A 221 4.51 5.32 24.37
CA PRO A 221 4.61 5.38 25.82
C PRO A 221 3.24 5.48 26.54
N PHE A 222 2.28 6.17 25.91
CA PHE A 222 0.93 6.30 26.46
C PHE A 222 0.18 4.97 26.45
N ILE A 223 0.29 4.22 25.36
CA ILE A 223 -0.34 2.91 25.26
C ILE A 223 0.34 1.92 26.22
N LYS A 224 1.67 1.96 26.32
CA LYS A 224 2.42 1.18 27.31
C LYS A 224 1.95 1.48 28.75
N PHE A 225 1.66 2.73 29.05
CA PHE A 225 1.10 3.12 30.36
C PHE A 225 -0.31 2.56 30.56
N LEU A 226 -1.21 2.66 29.58
CA LEU A 226 -2.58 2.14 29.68
C LEU A 226 -2.62 0.63 29.92
N ARG A 227 -1.73 -0.13 29.26
CA ARG A 227 -1.61 -1.59 29.40
C ARG A 227 -1.24 -2.05 30.82
N ARG A 228 -0.76 -1.17 31.70
CA ARG A 228 -0.49 -1.50 33.09
C ARG A 228 -1.74 -1.69 33.94
N GLY A 229 -2.86 -1.09 33.53
CA GLY A 229 -4.09 -1.12 34.31
C GLY A 229 -5.37 -1.48 33.57
N LEU A 230 -5.32 -1.54 32.22
CA LEU A 230 -6.49 -1.80 31.40
C LEU A 230 -6.30 -3.06 30.52
N SER A 231 -7.40 -3.76 30.28
CA SER A 231 -7.41 -4.89 29.34
C SER A 231 -7.25 -4.43 27.88
N GLU A 232 -6.72 -5.30 27.01
CA GLU A 232 -6.56 -5.01 25.57
C GLU A 232 -7.88 -4.63 24.90
N ARG A 233 -9.01 -5.15 25.36
CA ARG A 233 -10.35 -4.78 24.85
C ARG A 233 -10.66 -3.29 25.01
N LEU A 234 -10.10 -2.64 26.05
CA LEU A 234 -10.24 -1.20 26.29
C LEU A 234 -9.09 -0.41 25.67
N VAL A 235 -7.86 -0.92 25.77
CA VAL A 235 -6.67 -0.26 25.24
C VAL A 235 -6.74 -0.11 23.72
N HIS A 236 -7.12 -1.16 23.00
CA HIS A 236 -7.13 -1.14 21.54
C HIS A 236 -8.00 -0.03 20.93
N PRO A 237 -9.27 0.14 21.28
CA PRO A 237 -10.09 1.23 20.73
C PRO A 237 -9.55 2.61 21.12
N ILE A 238 -9.01 2.78 22.34
CA ILE A 238 -8.40 4.05 22.76
C ILE A 238 -7.18 4.36 21.90
N ALA A 239 -6.29 3.39 21.74
CA ALA A 239 -5.09 3.54 20.90
C ALA A 239 -5.44 3.87 19.44
N ARG A 240 -6.39 3.11 18.87
CA ARG A 240 -6.85 3.31 17.50
C ARG A 240 -7.42 4.72 17.29
N TRP A 241 -8.34 5.17 18.15
CA TRP A 241 -8.93 6.50 18.05
C TRP A 241 -7.92 7.63 18.28
N LYS A 242 -7.05 7.48 19.28
CA LYS A 242 -5.95 8.43 19.53
C LYS A 242 -5.12 8.61 18.25
N ASN A 243 -4.68 7.52 17.61
CA ASN A 243 -3.81 7.59 16.45
C ASN A 243 -4.54 8.09 15.20
N ILE A 244 -5.82 7.75 15.00
CA ILE A 244 -6.66 8.34 13.95
C ILE A 244 -6.74 9.86 14.10
N LEU A 245 -7.05 10.35 15.31
CA LEU A 245 -7.21 11.79 15.56
C LEU A 245 -5.87 12.53 15.48
N TYR A 246 -4.80 11.92 16.01
CA TYR A 246 -3.45 12.49 15.93
C TYR A 246 -2.95 12.57 14.48
N GLY A 247 -3.05 11.50 13.70
CA GLY A 247 -2.64 11.50 12.29
C GLY A 247 -3.44 12.51 11.46
N ARG A 248 -4.75 12.65 11.72
CA ARG A 248 -5.58 13.68 11.09
C ARG A 248 -5.16 15.10 11.47
N TYR A 249 -4.85 15.34 12.75
CA TYR A 249 -4.36 16.64 13.22
C TYR A 249 -3.00 16.96 12.57
N LEU A 250 -2.10 15.99 12.56
CA LEU A 250 -0.77 16.16 11.95
C LEU A 250 -0.89 16.50 10.45
N PHE A 251 -1.67 15.74 9.70
CA PHE A 251 -1.91 16.00 8.29
C PHE A 251 -2.49 17.41 8.06
N TRP A 252 -3.49 17.81 8.83
CA TRP A 252 -4.07 19.16 8.78
C TRP A 252 -3.01 20.23 9.08
N PHE A 253 -2.19 20.06 10.11
CA PHE A 253 -1.14 21.00 10.48
C PHE A 253 -0.09 21.16 9.38
N LEU A 254 0.39 20.05 8.81
CA LEU A 254 1.37 20.03 7.73
C LEU A 254 0.87 20.76 6.47
N LYS A 255 -0.42 20.60 6.13
CA LYS A 255 -1.02 21.28 4.98
C LYS A 255 -1.35 22.74 5.26
N LYS A 256 -1.79 23.09 6.46
CA LYS A 256 -2.19 24.47 6.80
C LYS A 256 -1.00 25.39 7.09
N TYR A 257 0.06 24.85 7.66
CA TYR A 257 1.24 25.60 8.06
C TYR A 257 2.54 25.02 7.47
N PRO A 258 2.67 24.90 6.14
CA PRO A 258 3.73 24.12 5.52
C PRO A 258 5.13 24.63 5.82
N LEU A 259 5.34 25.95 5.96
CA LEU A 259 6.67 26.51 6.30
C LEU A 259 7.06 26.16 7.74
N LYS A 260 6.16 26.35 8.71
CA LYS A 260 6.42 25.98 10.11
C LYS A 260 6.66 24.48 10.26
N ALA A 261 5.90 23.68 9.52
CA ALA A 261 6.07 22.23 9.50
C ALA A 261 7.43 21.81 8.90
N LYS A 262 7.84 22.46 7.80
CA LYS A 262 9.18 22.26 7.22
C LYS A 262 10.26 22.58 8.23
N ASP A 263 10.20 23.78 8.83
CA ASP A 263 11.19 24.23 9.82
C ASP A 263 11.27 23.27 11.01
N HIS A 264 10.11 22.80 11.49
CA HIS A 264 10.08 21.83 12.59
C HIS A 264 10.75 20.51 12.22
N LEU A 265 10.37 19.91 11.09
CA LEU A 265 10.93 18.63 10.63
C LEU A 265 12.44 18.72 10.37
N VAL A 266 12.91 19.78 9.70
CA VAL A 266 14.33 19.97 9.42
C VAL A 266 15.13 20.22 10.70
N ASN A 267 14.57 20.97 11.66
CA ASN A 267 15.23 21.23 12.94
C ASN A 267 15.30 19.99 13.83
N GLU A 268 14.32 19.09 13.77
CA GLU A 268 14.42 17.78 14.44
C GLU A 268 15.59 16.95 13.89
N VAL A 269 15.74 16.87 12.57
CA VAL A 269 16.87 16.20 11.94
C VAL A 269 18.19 16.90 12.31
N ARG A 270 18.24 18.25 12.27
CA ARG A 270 19.43 19.03 12.65
C ARG A 270 19.83 18.77 14.10
N SER A 271 18.89 18.70 15.00
CA SER A 271 19.14 18.38 16.41
C SER A 271 19.64 16.95 16.60
N ALA A 272 19.21 16.03 15.72
CA ALA A 272 19.61 14.64 15.78
C ALA A 272 21.01 14.39 15.22
N ILE A 273 21.39 14.97 14.07
CA ILE A 273 22.60 14.61 13.33
C ILE A 273 23.40 15.81 12.78
N GLY A 274 23.10 17.06 13.17
CA GLY A 274 23.68 18.25 12.55
C GLY A 274 25.21 18.35 12.65
N GLU A 275 25.83 17.72 13.64
CA GLU A 275 27.28 17.66 13.78
C GLU A 275 27.94 16.58 12.89
N HIS A 276 27.16 15.65 12.36
CA HIS A 276 27.62 14.49 11.60
C HIS A 276 27.27 14.54 10.12
N CYS A 277 26.36 15.47 9.72
CA CYS A 277 25.87 15.54 8.35
C CYS A 277 25.40 16.95 7.99
N ASP A 278 25.66 17.40 6.76
CA ASP A 278 25.11 18.66 6.23
C ASP A 278 23.59 18.52 5.98
N VAL A 279 22.80 18.94 6.97
CA VAL A 279 21.35 18.84 6.95
C VAL A 279 20.73 19.73 5.87
N ASP A 280 21.34 20.86 5.55
CA ASP A 280 20.82 21.78 4.54
C ASP A 280 20.89 21.15 3.15
N THR A 281 21.99 20.46 2.84
CA THR A 281 22.16 19.74 1.57
C THR A 281 21.37 18.42 1.52
N HIS A 282 21.37 17.65 2.63
CA HIS A 282 20.94 16.24 2.57
C HIS A 282 19.56 15.97 3.13
N PHE A 283 18.99 16.88 3.95
CA PHE A 283 17.71 16.66 4.63
C PHE A 283 16.75 17.85 4.56
N THR A 284 17.01 18.82 3.66
CA THR A 284 16.14 19.98 3.46
C THR A 284 15.45 19.93 2.09
N PRO A 285 14.26 19.31 1.98
CA PRO A 285 13.53 19.22 0.73
C PRO A 285 13.11 20.58 0.19
N SER A 286 13.06 20.72 -1.15
CA SER A 286 12.59 21.94 -1.82
C SER A 286 11.06 22.06 -1.87
N TYR A 287 10.34 20.94 -1.72
CA TYR A 287 8.88 20.88 -1.76
C TYR A 287 8.25 21.03 -0.35
N LYS A 288 6.94 21.22 -0.29
CA LYS A 288 6.21 21.35 0.99
C LYS A 288 5.95 19.97 1.62
N PRO A 289 5.91 19.87 2.97
CA PRO A 289 5.54 18.65 3.63
C PRO A 289 4.21 18.10 3.10
N TRP A 290 4.17 16.79 2.84
CA TRP A 290 3.03 16.06 2.26
C TRP A 290 2.70 16.36 0.79
N ASP A 291 3.52 17.05 0.03
CA ASP A 291 3.44 17.03 -1.44
C ASP A 291 4.05 15.74 -1.99
N GLN A 292 5.00 15.17 -1.25
CA GLN A 292 5.47 13.78 -1.37
C GLN A 292 5.36 13.09 -0.01
N ARG A 293 5.58 11.78 0.06
CA ARG A 293 5.51 11.04 1.32
C ARG A 293 6.54 11.54 2.33
N LEU A 294 6.12 11.63 3.59
CA LEU A 294 6.99 11.78 4.75
C LEU A 294 7.51 10.39 5.14
N CYS A 295 8.83 10.21 5.24
CA CYS A 295 9.43 8.96 5.66
C CYS A 295 9.54 8.88 7.18
N LEU A 296 9.16 7.73 7.75
CA LEU A 296 9.22 7.50 9.18
C LEU A 296 10.44 6.65 9.56
N VAL A 297 11.20 7.12 10.55
CA VAL A 297 12.33 6.39 11.15
C VAL A 297 12.02 6.12 12.62
N PRO A 298 11.67 4.86 13.00
CA PRO A 298 11.41 4.51 14.38
C PRO A 298 12.67 4.67 15.24
N ASP A 299 12.51 5.28 16.41
CA ASP A 299 13.59 5.46 17.40
C ASP A 299 14.85 6.18 16.83
N GLY A 300 14.74 6.83 15.65
CA GLY A 300 15.85 7.53 15.02
C GLY A 300 16.95 6.61 14.47
N ASP A 301 16.67 5.37 14.15
CA ASP A 301 17.65 4.34 13.74
C ASP A 301 18.54 4.77 12.58
N LEU A 302 17.98 5.45 11.56
CA LEU A 302 18.74 6.06 10.47
C LEU A 302 19.79 7.05 10.98
N PHE A 303 19.39 7.90 11.93
CA PHE A 303 20.27 8.93 12.49
C PHE A 303 21.39 8.31 13.31
N GLU A 304 21.09 7.25 14.05
CA GLU A 304 22.10 6.51 14.82
C GLU A 304 23.15 5.86 13.92
N ALA A 305 22.74 5.27 12.78
CA ALA A 305 23.67 4.72 11.80
C ALA A 305 24.63 5.79 11.23
N ILE A 306 24.12 7.01 10.98
CA ILE A 306 24.93 8.15 10.50
C ILE A 306 25.90 8.61 11.60
N LYS A 307 25.45 8.81 12.84
CA LYS A 307 26.31 9.21 13.98
C LYS A 307 27.44 8.24 14.23
N GLN A 308 27.19 6.94 14.07
CA GLN A 308 28.19 5.89 14.24
C GLN A 308 29.19 5.81 13.08
N GLY A 309 29.03 6.65 12.04
CA GLY A 309 29.89 6.63 10.85
C GLY A 309 29.71 5.40 9.97
N LYS A 310 28.69 4.55 10.26
CA LYS A 310 28.38 3.35 9.47
C LYS A 310 27.57 3.65 8.22
N ALA A 311 26.94 4.81 8.19
CA ALA A 311 26.15 5.27 7.06
C ALA A 311 26.46 6.73 6.71
N SER A 312 26.28 7.07 5.42
CA SER A 312 26.41 8.44 4.91
C SER A 312 25.34 8.74 3.88
N VAL A 313 25.12 10.04 3.63
CA VAL A 313 24.18 10.51 2.60
C VAL A 313 24.94 11.33 1.57
N VAL A 314 24.63 11.09 0.31
CA VAL A 314 25.14 11.86 -0.84
C VAL A 314 23.93 12.35 -1.64
N THR A 315 23.85 13.65 -1.89
CA THR A 315 22.81 14.26 -2.71
C THR A 315 23.44 14.72 -4.01
N ASP A 316 23.24 13.94 -5.08
CA ASP A 316 23.80 14.19 -6.40
C ASP A 316 23.06 13.36 -7.47
N HIS A 317 23.35 13.65 -8.73
CA HIS A 317 22.86 12.89 -9.88
C HIS A 317 23.92 11.87 -10.33
N ILE A 318 23.45 10.68 -10.70
CA ILE A 318 24.30 9.67 -11.32
C ILE A 318 24.65 10.15 -12.74
N ASP A 319 25.94 10.10 -13.06
CA ASP A 319 26.46 10.30 -14.43
C ASP A 319 26.42 8.95 -15.15
N CYS A 320 27.18 7.99 -14.65
CA CYS A 320 27.19 6.61 -15.17
C CYS A 320 27.60 5.62 -14.08
N PHE A 321 27.36 4.36 -14.34
CA PHE A 321 27.96 3.25 -13.60
C PHE A 321 29.38 3.01 -14.11
N THR A 322 30.23 2.49 -13.24
CA THR A 322 31.61 2.07 -13.54
C THR A 322 31.78 0.61 -13.12
N GLU A 323 32.91 0.02 -13.46
CA GLU A 323 33.22 -1.36 -13.04
C GLU A 323 33.17 -1.55 -11.52
N THR A 324 33.52 -0.50 -10.73
CA THR A 324 33.66 -0.56 -9.26
C THR A 324 32.63 0.26 -8.49
N GLY A 325 31.62 0.83 -9.16
CA GLY A 325 30.62 1.66 -8.48
C GLY A 325 29.94 2.68 -9.37
N LEU A 326 29.85 3.92 -8.91
CA LEU A 326 29.13 5.01 -9.57
C LEU A 326 30.00 6.24 -9.75
N LYS A 327 29.89 6.89 -10.89
CA LYS A 327 30.37 8.25 -11.12
C LYS A 327 29.20 9.23 -11.04
N LEU A 328 29.34 10.30 -10.31
CA LEU A 328 28.33 11.32 -10.12
C LEU A 328 28.59 12.54 -11.00
N LYS A 329 27.58 13.34 -11.27
CA LYS A 329 27.69 14.54 -12.11
C LYS A 329 28.58 15.62 -11.51
N SER A 330 28.76 15.64 -10.18
CA SER A 330 29.79 16.49 -9.52
C SER A 330 31.22 16.07 -9.81
N GLY A 331 31.45 14.92 -10.44
CA GLY A 331 32.78 14.31 -10.63
C GLY A 331 33.18 13.36 -9.49
N LYS A 332 32.43 13.29 -8.38
CA LYS A 332 32.68 12.36 -7.27
C LYS A 332 32.44 10.92 -7.74
N ALA A 333 33.31 10.01 -7.31
CA ALA A 333 33.09 8.56 -7.45
C ALA A 333 32.63 7.96 -6.14
N LEU A 334 31.76 6.94 -6.22
CA LEU A 334 31.31 6.12 -5.10
C LEU A 334 31.65 4.66 -5.42
N ASP A 335 32.61 4.11 -4.69
CA ASP A 335 32.89 2.67 -4.76
C ASP A 335 31.77 1.87 -4.10
N ALA A 336 31.41 0.75 -4.70
CA ALA A 336 30.41 -0.16 -4.18
C ALA A 336 30.69 -1.62 -4.56
N ASP A 337 30.49 -2.52 -3.63
CA ASP A 337 30.45 -3.96 -3.87
C ASP A 337 29.01 -4.42 -4.18
N LEU A 338 28.02 -3.69 -3.62
CA LEU A 338 26.60 -3.90 -3.81
C LEU A 338 25.91 -2.57 -4.06
N ILE A 339 25.10 -2.50 -5.10
CA ILE A 339 24.21 -1.37 -5.38
C ILE A 339 22.77 -1.82 -5.26
N VAL A 340 21.97 -1.10 -4.46
CA VAL A 340 20.56 -1.37 -4.24
C VAL A 340 19.73 -0.27 -4.90
N THR A 341 18.92 -0.63 -5.91
CA THR A 341 18.07 0.33 -6.64
C THR A 341 16.73 0.53 -5.94
N ALA A 342 16.72 1.30 -4.84
CA ALA A 342 15.50 1.70 -4.13
C ALA A 342 14.78 2.86 -4.86
N THR A 343 14.69 2.76 -6.18
CA THR A 343 14.27 3.82 -7.12
C THR A 343 12.77 3.93 -7.32
N GLY A 344 12.01 3.07 -6.64
CA GLY A 344 10.55 3.11 -6.59
C GLY A 344 9.89 1.83 -7.10
N LEU A 345 8.58 1.88 -7.07
CA LEU A 345 7.72 0.76 -7.43
C LEU A 345 7.05 1.04 -8.78
N ASP A 346 6.60 -0.01 -9.43
CA ASP A 346 5.70 0.07 -10.55
C ASP A 346 4.26 -0.17 -10.08
N MET A 347 3.28 0.54 -10.66
CA MET A 347 1.87 0.40 -10.29
C MET A 347 1.13 -0.41 -11.33
N ARG A 348 0.31 -1.35 -10.86
CA ARG A 348 -0.57 -2.19 -11.67
C ARG A 348 -1.92 -2.32 -10.99
N ILE A 349 -2.84 -1.41 -11.33
CA ILE A 349 -4.16 -1.37 -10.70
C ILE A 349 -4.95 -2.65 -11.00
N GLY A 350 -5.69 -3.12 -9.97
CA GLY A 350 -6.49 -4.34 -10.09
C GLY A 350 -5.68 -5.63 -10.32
N GLY A 351 -4.37 -5.62 -10.03
CA GLY A 351 -3.50 -6.79 -10.25
C GLY A 351 -3.28 -7.13 -11.74
N GLY A 352 -3.66 -6.23 -12.65
CA GLY A 352 -3.55 -6.45 -14.09
C GLY A 352 -4.60 -7.39 -14.69
N ILE A 353 -5.73 -7.56 -13.99
CA ILE A 353 -6.86 -8.36 -14.48
C ILE A 353 -7.51 -7.63 -15.65
N GLU A 354 -7.66 -8.32 -16.79
CA GLU A 354 -8.46 -7.82 -17.90
C GLU A 354 -9.94 -7.91 -17.56
N ILE A 355 -10.61 -6.77 -17.54
CA ILE A 355 -12.06 -6.70 -17.30
C ILE A 355 -12.79 -6.50 -18.61
N SER A 356 -13.83 -7.28 -18.87
CA SER A 356 -14.73 -7.10 -20.02
C SER A 356 -16.19 -7.14 -19.60
N ILE A 357 -17.04 -6.44 -20.36
CA ILE A 357 -18.49 -6.40 -20.19
C ILE A 357 -19.12 -6.73 -21.53
N ASP A 358 -19.92 -7.78 -21.59
CA ASP A 358 -20.60 -8.26 -22.80
C ASP A 358 -19.64 -8.43 -24.00
N GLY A 359 -18.41 -8.86 -23.73
CA GLY A 359 -17.35 -9.08 -24.73
C GLY A 359 -16.45 -7.88 -25.01
N GLU A 360 -16.80 -6.69 -24.53
CA GLU A 360 -15.98 -5.47 -24.75
C GLU A 360 -15.02 -5.25 -23.59
N VAL A 361 -13.72 -5.09 -23.90
CA VAL A 361 -12.67 -4.84 -22.89
C VAL A 361 -12.83 -3.43 -22.32
N VAL A 362 -12.82 -3.34 -21.01
CA VAL A 362 -13.00 -2.09 -20.28
C VAL A 362 -11.67 -1.39 -20.03
N LYS A 363 -11.56 -0.14 -20.43
CA LYS A 363 -10.44 0.74 -20.09
C LYS A 363 -10.71 1.42 -18.77
N GLN A 364 -10.12 0.92 -17.70
CA GLN A 364 -10.41 1.40 -16.33
C GLN A 364 -10.09 2.90 -16.14
N HIS A 365 -9.10 3.44 -16.85
CA HIS A 365 -8.71 4.84 -16.80
C HIS A 365 -9.76 5.82 -17.38
N ASP A 366 -10.72 5.31 -18.16
CA ASP A 366 -11.83 6.12 -18.66
C ASP A 366 -12.99 6.24 -17.67
N LEU A 367 -12.97 5.41 -16.62
CA LEU A 367 -14.08 5.28 -15.67
C LEU A 367 -13.94 6.18 -14.44
N TRP A 368 -15.08 6.50 -13.85
CA TRP A 368 -15.16 7.32 -12.64
C TRP A 368 -15.21 6.45 -11.38
N THR A 369 -14.46 6.85 -10.37
CA THR A 369 -14.43 6.15 -9.09
C THR A 369 -15.65 6.52 -8.24
N TYR A 370 -16.51 5.56 -7.96
CA TYR A 370 -17.67 5.74 -7.08
C TYR A 370 -17.29 5.43 -5.62
N LYS A 371 -17.43 6.42 -4.74
CA LYS A 371 -17.11 6.35 -3.29
C LYS A 371 -15.71 5.82 -2.97
N GLY A 372 -14.79 5.84 -3.95
CA GLY A 372 -13.44 5.31 -3.82
C GLY A 372 -13.35 3.79 -3.70
N MET A 373 -14.36 3.03 -4.17
CA MET A 373 -14.39 1.58 -4.06
C MET A 373 -15.08 0.83 -5.20
N MET A 374 -15.78 1.51 -6.09
CA MET A 374 -16.35 0.92 -7.31
C MET A 374 -16.04 1.83 -8.49
N LEU A 375 -16.22 1.33 -9.70
CA LEU A 375 -16.06 2.09 -10.94
C LEU A 375 -17.40 2.28 -11.62
N SER A 376 -17.58 3.44 -12.29
CA SER A 376 -18.77 3.67 -13.10
C SER A 376 -18.90 2.58 -14.16
N ASP A 377 -20.14 2.21 -14.46
CA ASP A 377 -20.49 1.29 -15.53
C ASP A 377 -20.02 -0.18 -15.36
N ILE A 378 -19.30 -0.51 -14.29
CA ILE A 378 -18.93 -1.90 -13.99
C ILE A 378 -19.94 -2.51 -13.02
N PRO A 379 -20.68 -3.55 -13.43
CA PRO A 379 -21.66 -4.24 -12.58
C PRO A 379 -21.00 -5.10 -11.52
N ASN A 380 -21.59 -5.17 -10.33
CA ASN A 380 -21.24 -6.14 -9.28
C ASN A 380 -19.74 -6.27 -9.01
N HIS A 381 -19.03 -5.15 -9.04
CA HIS A 381 -17.60 -5.11 -8.82
C HIS A 381 -17.23 -4.03 -7.80
N ALA A 382 -16.36 -4.37 -6.86
CA ALA A 382 -15.72 -3.41 -5.99
C ALA A 382 -14.21 -3.68 -5.90
N PHE A 383 -13.46 -2.66 -5.53
CA PHE A 383 -12.01 -2.77 -5.33
C PHE A 383 -11.57 -2.15 -4.01
N ALA A 384 -10.53 -2.73 -3.42
CA ALA A 384 -9.94 -2.26 -2.18
C ALA A 384 -8.85 -1.23 -2.46
N MET A 385 -9.09 0.02 -2.04
CA MET A 385 -8.11 1.11 -2.08
C MET A 385 -8.11 1.86 -0.75
N GLY A 386 -6.94 2.00 -0.13
CA GLY A 386 -6.77 2.71 1.13
C GLY A 386 -6.58 4.22 0.97
N TYR A 387 -6.26 4.87 2.08
CA TYR A 387 -5.91 6.29 2.09
C TYR A 387 -4.44 6.50 1.69
N SER A 388 -4.14 7.64 1.09
CA SER A 388 -2.77 8.10 0.87
C SER A 388 -2.18 8.85 2.08
N ASN A 389 -3.04 9.27 3.02
CA ASN A 389 -2.69 10.09 4.20
C ASN A 389 -3.05 9.45 5.54
N ALA A 390 -3.42 8.19 5.55
CA ALA A 390 -3.74 7.41 6.74
C ALA A 390 -3.55 5.93 6.47
N SER A 391 -3.62 5.10 7.52
CA SER A 391 -3.45 3.65 7.41
C SER A 391 -4.47 3.02 6.46
N TRP A 392 -3.97 2.07 5.67
CA TRP A 392 -4.69 1.41 4.59
C TRP A 392 -6.01 0.77 5.04
N THR A 393 -5.98 0.01 6.11
CA THR A 393 -7.13 -0.76 6.62
C THR A 393 -8.29 0.10 7.11
N LEU A 394 -8.03 1.35 7.50
CA LEU A 394 -9.11 2.27 7.89
C LEU A 394 -10.15 2.45 6.78
N LYS A 395 -9.71 2.52 5.52
CA LYS A 395 -10.63 2.61 4.38
C LYS A 395 -11.18 1.24 4.00
N ILE A 396 -10.35 0.21 4.09
CA ILE A 396 -10.72 -1.15 3.68
C ILE A 396 -11.87 -1.69 4.54
N ASP A 397 -11.81 -1.53 5.86
CA ASP A 397 -12.91 -1.93 6.75
C ASP A 397 -14.23 -1.26 6.34
N LEU A 398 -14.21 0.05 6.06
CA LEU A 398 -15.40 0.79 5.61
C LEU A 398 -15.91 0.32 4.24
N THR A 399 -15.00 0.02 3.31
CA THR A 399 -15.33 -0.53 2.00
C THR A 399 -16.01 -1.88 2.13
N CYS A 400 -15.42 -2.80 2.92
CA CYS A 400 -15.98 -4.13 3.14
C CYS A 400 -17.35 -4.08 3.84
N GLU A 401 -17.51 -3.21 4.83
CA GLU A 401 -18.81 -2.98 5.48
C GLU A 401 -19.86 -2.45 4.51
N TYR A 402 -19.50 -1.51 3.63
CA TYR A 402 -20.40 -0.99 2.61
C TYR A 402 -20.79 -2.06 1.60
N VAL A 403 -19.84 -2.86 1.10
CA VAL A 403 -20.09 -3.96 0.16
C VAL A 403 -21.04 -4.98 0.80
N CYS A 404 -20.86 -5.37 2.04
CA CYS A 404 -21.78 -6.26 2.74
C CYS A 404 -23.20 -5.67 2.86
N ARG A 405 -23.31 -4.37 3.14
CA ARG A 405 -24.62 -3.68 3.16
C ARG A 405 -25.27 -3.66 1.77
N LEU A 406 -24.48 -3.49 0.72
CA LEU A 406 -24.94 -3.51 -0.67
C LEU A 406 -25.45 -4.90 -1.04
N LEU A 407 -24.70 -5.96 -0.75
CA LEU A 407 -25.10 -7.34 -1.00
C LEU A 407 -26.39 -7.70 -0.26
N ASN A 408 -26.50 -7.38 1.02
CA ASN A 408 -27.71 -7.62 1.81
C ASN A 408 -28.92 -6.81 1.30
N TYR A 409 -28.69 -5.60 0.78
CA TYR A 409 -29.75 -4.80 0.15
C TYR A 409 -30.23 -5.43 -1.15
N MET A 410 -29.31 -5.95 -1.97
CA MET A 410 -29.63 -6.66 -3.20
C MET A 410 -30.46 -7.91 -2.91
N ASP A 411 -30.03 -8.74 -1.97
CA ASP A 411 -30.77 -9.97 -1.56
C ASP A 411 -32.18 -9.63 -1.07
N LYS A 412 -32.31 -8.64 -0.19
CA LYS A 412 -33.62 -8.24 0.37
C LYS A 412 -34.61 -7.79 -0.69
N ASN A 413 -34.13 -7.23 -1.80
CA ASN A 413 -34.96 -6.68 -2.86
C ASN A 413 -34.96 -7.54 -4.14
N ASN A 414 -34.37 -8.74 -4.09
CA ASN A 414 -34.21 -9.65 -5.22
C ASN A 414 -33.49 -9.06 -6.44
N PHE A 415 -32.56 -8.12 -6.21
CA PHE A 415 -31.72 -7.59 -7.26
C PHE A 415 -30.50 -8.50 -7.50
N LYS A 416 -30.20 -8.78 -8.77
CA LYS A 416 -29.04 -9.56 -9.18
C LYS A 416 -27.88 -8.68 -9.64
N GLN A 417 -28.13 -7.42 -9.95
CA GLN A 417 -27.14 -6.49 -10.45
C GLN A 417 -27.21 -5.16 -9.72
N CYS A 418 -26.02 -4.59 -9.41
CA CYS A 418 -25.84 -3.20 -9.01
C CYS A 418 -24.74 -2.57 -9.85
N THR A 419 -24.97 -1.36 -10.39
CA THR A 419 -24.01 -0.67 -11.25
C THR A 419 -24.03 0.83 -10.93
N PRO A 420 -22.89 1.43 -10.52
CA PRO A 420 -22.80 2.89 -10.43
C PRO A 420 -22.88 3.51 -11.82
N LYS A 421 -23.72 4.50 -12.02
CA LYS A 421 -23.92 5.20 -13.31
C LYS A 421 -23.81 6.70 -13.14
N THR A 422 -23.06 7.36 -14.02
CA THR A 422 -22.96 8.84 -14.03
C THR A 422 -24.24 9.52 -14.49
N GLN A 423 -25.11 8.80 -15.21
CA GLN A 423 -26.40 9.27 -15.72
C GLN A 423 -26.29 10.58 -16.55
N GLY A 424 -25.18 10.75 -17.27
CA GLY A 424 -24.92 11.93 -18.08
C GLY A 424 -24.53 13.19 -17.29
N ALA A 425 -24.20 13.05 -15.99
CA ALA A 425 -23.69 14.17 -15.21
C ALA A 425 -22.37 14.69 -15.78
N VAL A 426 -22.26 16.01 -15.91
CA VAL A 426 -20.99 16.66 -16.24
C VAL A 426 -20.13 16.66 -14.99
N LEU A 427 -19.02 15.92 -15.03
CA LEU A 427 -18.11 15.76 -13.92
C LEU A 427 -16.79 16.49 -14.21
N GLU A 428 -16.35 17.28 -13.24
CA GLU A 428 -15.04 17.93 -13.26
C GLU A 428 -13.99 16.97 -12.74
N GLU A 429 -13.01 16.66 -13.58
CA GLU A 429 -11.97 15.68 -13.25
C GLU A 429 -10.97 16.23 -12.24
N GLU A 430 -10.67 15.42 -11.22
CA GLU A 430 -9.56 15.64 -10.27
C GLU A 430 -8.64 14.41 -10.30
N PRO A 431 -7.33 14.55 -10.00
CA PRO A 431 -6.42 13.41 -9.85
C PRO A 431 -6.88 12.46 -8.74
N LEU A 432 -6.89 11.16 -8.98
CA LEU A 432 -7.31 10.16 -7.98
C LEU A 432 -6.43 10.20 -6.73
N MET A 433 -5.12 10.38 -6.91
CA MET A 433 -4.13 10.54 -5.84
C MET A 433 -3.47 11.91 -5.95
N ASN A 434 -3.54 12.69 -4.87
CA ASN A 434 -2.97 14.03 -4.82
C ASN A 434 -1.59 14.01 -4.14
N LEU A 435 -0.66 13.22 -4.71
CA LEU A 435 0.74 13.08 -4.29
C LEU A 435 1.64 13.13 -5.52
N ASN A 436 2.71 13.91 -5.45
CA ASN A 436 3.69 14.08 -6.53
C ASN A 436 4.83 13.05 -6.43
N SER A 437 4.54 11.82 -6.01
CA SER A 437 5.53 10.74 -5.98
C SER A 437 5.75 10.17 -7.38
N GLY A 438 7.00 9.89 -7.76
CA GLY A 438 7.35 9.48 -9.12
C GLY A 438 6.59 8.26 -9.63
N TYR A 439 6.28 7.29 -8.78
CA TYR A 439 5.51 6.11 -9.18
C TYR A 439 4.03 6.43 -9.46
N ILE A 440 3.45 7.42 -8.78
CA ILE A 440 2.07 7.89 -9.04
C ILE A 440 2.02 8.67 -10.36
N GLU A 441 2.99 9.55 -10.59
CA GLU A 441 3.06 10.30 -11.85
C GLU A 441 3.19 9.39 -13.06
N ARG A 442 4.00 8.31 -12.97
CA ARG A 442 4.12 7.31 -14.04
C ARG A 442 2.83 6.53 -14.30
N ALA A 443 2.04 6.28 -13.25
CA ALA A 443 0.79 5.53 -13.36
C ALA A 443 -0.44 6.40 -13.65
N LYS A 444 -0.31 7.72 -13.68
CA LYS A 444 -1.43 8.67 -13.74
C LYS A 444 -2.40 8.40 -14.88
N GLU A 445 -1.88 8.05 -16.05
CA GLU A 445 -2.69 7.74 -17.23
C GLU A 445 -3.39 6.36 -17.18
N GLN A 446 -3.01 5.52 -16.22
CA GLN A 446 -3.60 4.19 -16.02
C GLN A 446 -4.64 4.18 -14.89
N LEU A 447 -4.66 5.25 -14.08
CA LEU A 447 -5.57 5.34 -12.93
C LEU A 447 -6.98 5.75 -13.38
N PRO A 448 -8.03 5.20 -12.75
CA PRO A 448 -9.39 5.69 -12.97
C PRO A 448 -9.54 7.13 -12.49
N LYS A 449 -10.54 7.81 -13.03
CA LYS A 449 -10.84 9.21 -12.74
C LYS A 449 -11.58 9.37 -11.41
N GLN A 450 -11.43 10.54 -10.79
CA GLN A 450 -12.37 11.00 -9.77
C GLN A 450 -12.88 12.40 -10.10
N ALA A 451 -14.04 12.75 -9.53
CA ALA A 451 -14.59 14.07 -9.69
C ALA A 451 -14.45 14.94 -8.43
N SER A 452 -14.61 16.25 -8.58
CA SER A 452 -14.67 17.20 -7.47
C SER A 452 -15.89 16.98 -6.56
N THR A 453 -16.94 16.30 -7.05
CA THR A 453 -18.24 16.14 -6.38
C THR A 453 -18.53 14.70 -5.97
N LYS A 454 -19.33 14.53 -4.89
CA LYS A 454 -19.84 13.23 -4.45
C LYS A 454 -20.93 12.74 -5.42
N PRO A 455 -21.07 11.42 -5.57
CA PRO A 455 -20.33 10.30 -4.93
C PRO A 455 -19.03 9.90 -5.65
N TRP A 456 -18.59 10.65 -6.65
CA TRP A 456 -17.47 10.38 -7.55
C TRP A 456 -16.12 10.88 -7.02
N LYS A 457 -16.09 11.31 -5.74
CA LYS A 457 -14.91 11.80 -5.03
C LYS A 457 -14.40 10.79 -4.01
N LEU A 458 -13.10 10.50 -4.03
CA LEU A 458 -12.39 9.81 -2.96
C LEU A 458 -12.07 10.81 -1.83
N ASN A 459 -12.77 10.68 -0.71
CA ASN A 459 -12.49 11.53 0.44
C ASN A 459 -11.25 11.00 1.17
N GLN A 460 -10.17 11.75 1.21
CA GLN A 460 -8.99 11.44 2.02
C GLN A 460 -9.24 11.79 3.50
N ASN A 461 -10.34 11.28 4.07
CA ASN A 461 -10.82 11.64 5.39
C ASN A 461 -11.65 10.52 6.02
N TYR A 462 -11.02 9.77 6.92
CA TYR A 462 -11.65 8.63 7.60
C TYR A 462 -12.96 8.96 8.32
N LEU A 463 -13.03 10.10 9.05
CA LEU A 463 -14.24 10.47 9.79
C LEU A 463 -15.43 10.74 8.86
N LEU A 464 -15.18 11.43 7.74
CA LEU A 464 -16.19 11.68 6.74
C LEU A 464 -16.62 10.40 6.04
N ASP A 465 -15.66 9.55 5.67
CA ASP A 465 -15.95 8.26 5.04
C ASP A 465 -16.69 7.33 5.98
N LYS A 466 -16.38 7.31 7.27
CA LYS A 466 -17.12 6.53 8.27
C LYS A 466 -18.59 6.92 8.31
N LEU A 467 -18.91 8.21 8.18
CA LEU A 467 -20.30 8.68 8.09
C LEU A 467 -20.94 8.30 6.75
N ILE A 468 -20.23 8.55 5.63
CA ILE A 468 -20.77 8.31 4.29
C ILE A 468 -20.91 6.80 4.03
N LEU A 469 -19.86 6.01 4.24
CA LEU A 469 -19.87 4.59 3.92
C LEU A 469 -20.58 3.75 4.99
N GLY A 470 -20.55 4.18 6.25
CA GLY A 470 -21.23 3.48 7.33
C GLY A 470 -22.75 3.68 7.34
N TYR A 471 -23.22 4.88 7.05
CA TYR A 471 -24.62 5.25 7.32
C TYR A 471 -25.40 5.75 6.11
N SER A 472 -24.78 6.15 4.97
CA SER A 472 -25.55 6.55 3.81
C SER A 472 -26.35 5.40 3.20
N LYS A 473 -27.42 5.73 2.49
CA LYS A 473 -28.20 4.75 1.73
C LYS A 473 -27.32 4.13 0.64
N VAL A 474 -27.46 2.82 0.40
CA VAL A 474 -26.80 2.12 -0.71
C VAL A 474 -27.51 2.34 -2.04
N ASN A 475 -28.82 2.58 -2.00
CA ASN A 475 -29.67 2.94 -3.14
C ASN A 475 -29.73 4.47 -3.33
N ASP A 476 -28.59 5.11 -3.53
CA ASP A 476 -28.58 6.49 -3.97
C ASP A 476 -28.93 6.57 -5.48
N ASN A 477 -29.19 7.78 -5.96
CA ASN A 477 -29.65 7.97 -7.34
C ASN A 477 -28.63 7.57 -8.42
N THR A 478 -27.38 7.29 -8.03
CA THR A 478 -26.31 6.91 -8.96
C THR A 478 -26.12 5.39 -9.04
N MET A 479 -26.62 4.64 -8.05
CA MET A 479 -26.56 3.18 -8.03
C MET A 479 -27.82 2.60 -8.69
N ILE A 480 -27.65 1.96 -9.83
CA ILE A 480 -28.73 1.30 -10.58
C ILE A 480 -28.77 -0.16 -10.20
N PHE A 481 -29.97 -0.63 -9.85
CA PHE A 481 -30.24 -2.03 -9.50
C PHE A 481 -31.12 -2.70 -10.57
N LYS A 482 -30.86 -3.98 -10.85
CA LYS A 482 -31.66 -4.83 -11.73
C LYS A 482 -31.86 -6.22 -11.13
#